data_553543f660504b002f37491a17d0754d
#
_entry.id   553543f660504b002f37491a17d0754d
#
_cell.length_a   1.000
_cell.length_b   1.000
_cell.length_c   1.000
_cell.angle_alpha   90.00
_cell.angle_beta   90.00
_cell.angle_gamma   90.00
#
_symmetry.space_group_name_H-M   'P 1'
#
loop_
_entity.id
_entity.type
_entity.pdbx_description
1 polymer ?
#
loop_
_entity_poly.entity_id
_entity_poly.type
_entity_poly.pdbx_seq_one_letter_code
_entity_poly.pdbx_strand_id
1 'polypeptide(L)'
;MISTKNGNAPLAPSVRANRRLLAISAVFGAVIGVATVFVQLPHSDGAPTMGDLLHAPLPAWFAILIAVAWGIVLPLISWRWERVVDEHERQAYRDGAVAGFYVMGIGAPMWWILARGGLVPAVDAIGLYVATMAATAVVWLWRKYA
;
A
#
# COMPACT_ATOMS: atom_id res chain seq x y z
N MET A 1 15.64 -7.75 -44.17
CA MET A 1 16.60 -7.17 -43.23
C MET A 1 15.91 -6.96 -41.92
N ILE A 2 16.11 -7.85 -40.93
CA ILE A 2 15.52 -7.73 -39.60
C ILE A 2 16.49 -6.89 -38.78
N SER A 3 16.07 -5.65 -38.49
CA SER A 3 16.85 -4.75 -37.62
C SER A 3 16.82 -5.30 -36.20
N THR A 4 17.92 -5.82 -35.73
CA THR A 4 18.14 -6.20 -34.31
C THR A 4 18.06 -4.94 -33.48
N LYS A 5 16.90 -4.75 -32.82
CA LYS A 5 16.66 -3.65 -31.89
C LYS A 5 17.66 -3.77 -30.73
N ASN A 6 18.66 -2.90 -30.71
CA ASN A 6 19.68 -2.84 -29.67
C ASN A 6 19.03 -2.77 -28.29
N GLY A 7 19.12 -3.85 -27.52
CA GLY A 7 18.58 -3.96 -26.15
C GLY A 7 19.25 -3.07 -25.08
N ASN A 8 20.18 -2.18 -25.49
CA ASN A 8 20.97 -1.33 -24.63
C ASN A 8 20.69 0.20 -24.78
N ALA A 9 19.55 0.56 -25.37
CA ALA A 9 19.17 1.97 -25.37
C ALA A 9 18.93 2.46 -23.93
N PRO A 10 19.54 3.60 -23.50
CA PRO A 10 19.33 4.11 -22.16
C PRO A 10 17.84 4.43 -21.94
N LEU A 11 17.28 3.90 -20.84
CA LEU A 11 15.87 4.12 -20.47
C LEU A 11 15.58 5.63 -20.42
N ALA A 12 14.41 6.03 -20.89
CA ALA A 12 13.96 7.42 -20.81
C ALA A 12 14.07 7.96 -19.37
N PRO A 13 14.38 9.23 -19.16
CA PRO A 13 14.57 9.82 -17.83
C PRO A 13 13.36 9.59 -16.89
N SER A 14 12.13 9.67 -17.41
CA SER A 14 10.88 9.39 -16.67
C SER A 14 10.79 7.95 -16.19
N VAL A 15 11.14 6.98 -17.03
CA VAL A 15 11.15 5.54 -16.66
C VAL A 15 12.18 5.25 -15.57
N ARG A 16 13.36 5.90 -15.64
CA ARG A 16 14.38 5.79 -14.61
C ARG A 16 13.93 6.37 -13.28
N ALA A 17 13.30 7.54 -13.31
CA ALA A 17 12.76 8.18 -12.10
C ALA A 17 11.64 7.37 -11.48
N ASN A 18 10.72 6.82 -12.28
CA ASN A 18 9.64 5.94 -11.79
C ASN A 18 10.21 4.67 -11.12
N ARG A 19 11.14 3.97 -11.78
CA ARG A 19 11.79 2.78 -11.18
C ARG A 19 12.52 3.09 -9.89
N ARG A 20 13.18 4.26 -9.79
CA ARG A 20 13.86 4.69 -8.57
C ARG A 20 12.87 4.94 -7.43
N LEU A 21 11.74 5.60 -7.70
CA LEU A 21 10.71 5.86 -6.69
C LEU A 21 10.04 4.56 -6.22
N LEU A 22 9.74 3.65 -7.13
CA LEU A 22 9.22 2.32 -6.78
C LEU A 22 10.20 1.52 -5.93
N ALA A 23 11.50 1.55 -6.27
CA ALA A 23 12.53 0.90 -5.46
C ALA A 23 12.65 1.51 -4.07
N ILE A 24 12.61 2.84 -3.94
CA ILE A 24 12.61 3.53 -2.65
C ILE A 24 11.39 3.12 -1.81
N SER A 25 10.20 3.08 -2.39
CA SER A 25 8.98 2.66 -1.70
C SER A 25 9.05 1.20 -1.25
N ALA A 26 9.57 0.31 -2.09
CA ALA A 26 9.74 -1.10 -1.76
C ALA A 26 10.75 -1.30 -0.60
N VAL A 27 11.90 -0.63 -0.66
CA VAL A 27 12.90 -0.66 0.41
C VAL A 27 12.34 -0.08 1.70
N PHE A 28 11.62 1.04 1.62
CA PHE A 28 10.98 1.66 2.77
C PHE A 28 9.96 0.73 3.45
N GLY A 29 9.09 0.09 2.66
CA GLY A 29 8.13 -0.91 3.17
C GLY A 29 8.82 -2.13 3.79
N ALA A 30 9.86 -2.65 3.13
CA ALA A 30 10.64 -3.77 3.64
C ALA A 30 11.34 -3.44 4.97
N VAL A 31 11.94 -2.26 5.09
CA VAL A 31 12.59 -1.80 6.33
C VAL A 31 11.58 -1.69 7.47
N ILE A 32 10.43 -1.09 7.24
CA ILE A 32 9.37 -1.01 8.26
C ILE A 32 8.88 -2.40 8.65
N GLY A 33 8.62 -3.29 7.69
CA GLY A 33 8.18 -4.66 7.95
C GLY A 33 9.19 -5.44 8.80
N VAL A 34 10.46 -5.43 8.40
CA VAL A 34 11.53 -6.10 9.13
C VAL A 34 11.70 -5.49 10.54
N ALA A 35 11.71 -4.16 10.66
CA ALA A 35 11.82 -3.49 11.96
C ALA A 35 10.65 -3.85 12.88
N THR A 36 9.42 -3.98 12.37
CA THR A 36 8.26 -4.42 13.15
C THR A 36 8.47 -5.82 13.72
N VAL A 37 8.94 -6.76 12.90
CA VAL A 37 9.25 -8.11 13.36
C VAL A 37 10.31 -8.09 14.47
N PHE A 38 11.42 -7.36 14.27
CA PHE A 38 12.48 -7.27 15.28
C PHE A 38 12.05 -6.64 16.60
N VAL A 39 11.16 -5.65 16.56
CA VAL A 39 10.63 -5.01 17.76
C VAL A 39 9.69 -5.94 18.55
N GLN A 40 9.01 -6.86 17.84
CA GLN A 40 8.07 -7.81 18.46
C GLN A 40 8.72 -9.12 18.93
N LEU A 41 9.84 -9.54 18.32
CA LEU A 41 10.56 -10.75 18.68
C LEU A 41 10.81 -10.93 20.18
N PRO A 42 11.26 -9.90 20.95
CA PRO A 42 11.52 -10.03 22.38
C PRO A 42 10.26 -10.28 23.23
N HIS A 43 9.07 -10.13 22.68
CA HIS A 43 7.79 -10.20 23.38
C HIS A 43 6.97 -11.44 23.01
N SER A 44 7.52 -12.32 22.17
CA SER A 44 6.88 -13.56 21.71
C SER A 44 7.69 -14.78 22.12
N ASP A 45 7.04 -15.83 22.62
CA ASP A 45 7.67 -17.12 22.97
C ASP A 45 8.03 -17.96 21.72
N GLY A 46 8.49 -17.31 20.65
CA GLY A 46 8.85 -17.92 19.37
C GLY A 46 8.82 -16.93 18.20
N ALA A 47 8.78 -17.43 16.97
CA ALA A 47 8.59 -16.55 15.81
C ALA A 47 7.20 -15.91 15.88
N PRO A 48 7.08 -14.58 15.71
CA PRO A 48 5.79 -13.87 15.78
C PRO A 48 4.83 -14.43 14.72
N THR A 49 3.62 -14.74 15.14
CA THR A 49 2.54 -15.13 14.23
C THR A 49 2.00 -13.92 13.48
N MET A 50 1.22 -14.15 12.42
CA MET A 50 0.51 -13.06 11.73
C MET A 50 -0.44 -12.30 12.69
N GLY A 51 -1.04 -13.00 13.67
CA GLY A 51 -1.87 -12.39 14.70
C GLY A 51 -1.07 -11.45 15.59
N ASP A 52 0.11 -11.84 16.02
CA ASP A 52 1.00 -11.00 16.83
C ASP A 52 1.43 -9.75 16.06
N LEU A 53 1.81 -9.89 14.79
CA LEU A 53 2.20 -8.76 13.94
C LEU A 53 1.09 -7.73 13.75
N LEU A 54 -0.18 -8.15 13.78
CA LEU A 54 -1.34 -7.28 13.54
C LEU A 54 -1.94 -6.70 14.82
N HIS A 55 -1.84 -7.38 15.96
CA HIS A 55 -2.59 -7.04 17.17
C HIS A 55 -1.73 -6.85 18.43
N ALA A 56 -0.48 -7.34 18.45
CA ALA A 56 0.37 -7.15 19.61
C ALA A 56 0.71 -5.66 19.84
N PRO A 57 0.81 -5.22 21.11
CA PRO A 57 1.14 -3.85 21.41
C PRO A 57 2.56 -3.49 20.95
N LEU A 58 2.68 -2.33 20.32
CA LEU A 58 3.96 -1.78 19.89
C LEU A 58 4.49 -0.80 20.94
N PRO A 59 5.81 -0.72 21.16
CA PRO A 59 6.41 0.36 21.96
C PRO A 59 5.99 1.73 21.41
N ALA A 60 5.64 2.66 22.30
CA ALA A 60 5.08 3.96 21.89
C ALA A 60 5.99 4.74 20.92
N TRP A 61 7.30 4.74 21.15
CA TRP A 61 8.26 5.40 20.27
C TRP A 61 8.23 4.82 18.84
N PHE A 62 8.08 3.49 18.72
CA PHE A 62 8.04 2.82 17.42
C PHE A 62 6.71 3.06 16.72
N ALA A 63 5.58 3.04 17.45
CA ALA A 63 4.28 3.40 16.93
C ALA A 63 4.26 4.84 16.37
N ILE A 64 4.86 5.80 17.08
CA ILE A 64 4.99 7.19 16.61
C ILE A 64 5.86 7.25 15.35
N LEU A 65 6.99 6.54 15.32
CA LEU A 65 7.86 6.49 14.15
C LEU A 65 7.11 5.97 12.90
N ILE A 66 6.38 4.86 13.05
CA ILE A 66 5.56 4.31 11.94
C ILE A 66 4.47 5.30 11.54
N ALA A 67 3.77 5.91 12.49
CA ALA A 67 2.72 6.88 12.20
C ALA A 67 3.25 8.10 11.41
N VAL A 68 4.41 8.63 11.78
CA VAL A 68 5.09 9.71 11.05
C VAL A 68 5.51 9.23 9.65
N ALA A 69 6.10 8.05 9.56
CA ALA A 69 6.51 7.46 8.29
C ALA A 69 5.31 7.28 7.35
N TRP A 70 4.20 6.76 7.85
CA TRP A 70 2.98 6.54 7.08
C TRP A 70 2.26 7.84 6.73
N GLY A 71 2.13 8.76 7.70
CA GLY A 71 1.38 10.01 7.54
C GLY A 71 2.12 11.11 6.78
N ILE A 72 3.46 11.07 6.73
CA ILE A 72 4.27 12.12 6.10
C ILE A 72 5.07 11.57 4.93
N VAL A 73 5.86 10.51 5.13
CA VAL A 73 6.80 10.04 4.10
C VAL A 73 6.07 9.43 2.91
N LEU A 74 5.04 8.61 3.15
CA LEU A 74 4.27 8.01 2.06
C LEU A 74 3.53 9.04 1.21
N PRO A 75 2.79 10.02 1.76
CA PRO A 75 2.19 11.09 0.95
C PRO A 75 3.21 11.88 0.14
N LEU A 76 4.38 12.18 0.69
CA LEU A 76 5.46 12.87 -0.05
C LEU A 76 5.99 12.04 -1.22
N ILE A 77 6.21 10.74 -1.01
CA ILE A 77 6.63 9.82 -2.07
C ILE A 77 5.54 9.74 -3.15
N SER A 78 4.28 9.58 -2.76
CA SER A 78 3.12 9.49 -3.66
C SER A 78 2.96 10.77 -4.50
N TRP A 79 3.05 11.92 -3.88
CA TRP A 79 2.99 13.21 -4.57
C TRP A 79 4.13 13.40 -5.57
N ARG A 80 5.37 12.99 -5.19
CA ARG A 80 6.50 13.04 -6.09
C ARG A 80 6.35 12.05 -7.25
N TRP A 81 5.83 10.86 -6.98
CA TRP A 81 5.54 9.85 -7.99
C TRP A 81 4.50 10.34 -9.01
N GLU A 82 3.41 10.95 -8.55
CA GLU A 82 2.36 11.50 -9.42
C GLU A 82 2.86 12.53 -10.43
N ARG A 83 3.97 13.24 -10.11
CA ARG A 83 4.60 14.22 -11.01
C ARG A 83 5.50 13.61 -12.08
N VAL A 84 5.95 12.39 -11.89
CA VAL A 84 6.94 11.72 -12.74
C VAL A 84 6.30 10.66 -13.63
N VAL A 85 5.18 10.11 -13.21
CA VAL A 85 4.44 9.07 -13.91
C VAL A 85 3.72 9.63 -15.13
N ASP A 86 3.55 8.82 -16.17
CA ASP A 86 2.81 9.22 -17.37
C ASP A 86 1.30 9.38 -17.10
N GLU A 87 0.58 10.00 -18.05
CA GLU A 87 -0.84 10.33 -17.88
C GLU A 87 -1.70 9.09 -17.78
N HIS A 88 -1.39 8.03 -18.52
CA HIS A 88 -2.16 6.79 -18.49
C HIS A 88 -2.05 6.10 -17.12
N GLU A 89 -0.85 5.98 -16.59
CA GLU A 89 -0.61 5.37 -15.28
C GLU A 89 -1.19 6.23 -14.15
N ARG A 90 -1.13 7.56 -14.29
CA ARG A 90 -1.77 8.51 -13.36
C ARG A 90 -3.28 8.35 -13.35
N GLN A 91 -3.91 8.22 -14.51
CA GLN A 91 -5.34 7.99 -14.61
C GLN A 91 -5.76 6.66 -13.98
N ALA A 92 -5.04 5.58 -14.27
CA ALA A 92 -5.28 4.27 -13.67
C ALA A 92 -5.17 4.33 -12.13
N TYR A 93 -4.18 5.06 -11.59
CA TYR A 93 -4.02 5.25 -10.14
C TYR A 93 -5.20 6.02 -9.54
N ARG A 94 -5.65 7.10 -10.18
CA ARG A 94 -6.81 7.89 -9.72
C ARG A 94 -8.09 7.06 -9.71
N ASP A 95 -8.33 6.26 -10.75
CA ASP A 95 -9.49 5.37 -10.82
C ASP A 95 -9.44 4.32 -9.69
N GLY A 96 -8.26 3.77 -9.40
CA GLY A 96 -8.05 2.89 -8.26
C GLY A 96 -8.31 3.59 -6.92
N ALA A 97 -7.82 4.81 -6.74
CA ALA A 97 -8.04 5.58 -5.51
C ALA A 97 -9.54 5.88 -5.30
N VAL A 98 -10.29 6.18 -6.37
CA VAL A 98 -11.75 6.37 -6.31
C VAL A 98 -12.45 5.09 -5.89
N ALA A 99 -12.02 3.92 -6.39
CA ALA A 99 -12.57 2.63 -5.97
C ALA A 99 -12.32 2.38 -4.47
N GLY A 100 -11.11 2.66 -3.97
CA GLY A 100 -10.80 2.61 -2.54
C GLY A 100 -11.68 3.55 -1.71
N PHE A 101 -11.91 4.77 -2.19
CA PHE A 101 -12.82 5.71 -1.55
C PHE A 101 -14.25 5.16 -1.44
N TYR A 102 -14.77 4.48 -2.47
CA TYR A 102 -16.09 3.86 -2.39
C TYR A 102 -16.15 2.71 -1.38
N VAL A 103 -15.10 1.91 -1.24
CA VAL A 103 -15.02 0.87 -0.19
C VAL A 103 -15.10 1.50 1.20
N MET A 104 -14.36 2.60 1.44
CA MET A 104 -14.42 3.31 2.73
C MET A 104 -15.72 4.07 2.91
N GLY A 105 -16.18 4.83 1.92
CA GLY A 105 -17.33 5.71 2.04
C GLY A 105 -18.69 5.00 2.03
N ILE A 106 -18.80 3.87 1.34
CA ILE A 106 -20.04 3.10 1.21
C ILE A 106 -19.90 1.73 1.90
N GLY A 107 -18.82 1.00 1.61
CA GLY A 107 -18.62 -0.34 2.13
C GLY A 107 -18.49 -0.38 3.66
N ALA A 108 -17.74 0.53 4.25
CA ALA A 108 -17.54 0.57 5.69
C ALA A 108 -18.85 0.85 6.47
N PRO A 109 -19.67 1.85 6.12
CA PRO A 109 -20.98 2.04 6.75
C PRO A 109 -21.93 0.86 6.57
N MET A 110 -21.96 0.26 5.38
CA MET A 110 -22.75 -0.95 5.12
C MET A 110 -22.33 -2.10 6.02
N TRP A 111 -21.03 -2.38 6.09
CA TRP A 111 -20.50 -3.42 6.97
C TRP A 111 -20.85 -3.15 8.43
N TRP A 112 -20.68 -1.92 8.89
CA TRP A 112 -21.03 -1.54 10.26
C TRP A 112 -22.51 -1.76 10.59
N ILE A 113 -23.43 -1.43 9.67
CA ILE A 113 -24.87 -1.65 9.84
C ILE A 113 -25.17 -3.15 9.91
N LEU A 114 -24.61 -3.95 9.00
CA LEU A 114 -24.80 -5.41 8.97
C LEU A 114 -24.24 -6.09 10.22
N ALA A 115 -23.08 -5.61 10.71
CA ALA A 115 -22.48 -6.10 11.94
C ALA A 115 -23.38 -5.82 13.17
N ARG A 116 -24.01 -4.64 13.23
CA ARG A 116 -24.98 -4.33 14.28
C ARG A 116 -26.25 -5.18 14.21
N GLY A 117 -26.59 -5.63 13.01
CA GLY A 117 -27.67 -6.60 12.79
C GLY A 117 -27.29 -8.05 13.10
N GLY A 118 -26.06 -8.33 13.48
CA GLY A 118 -25.55 -9.69 13.73
C GLY A 118 -25.38 -10.55 12.49
N LEU A 119 -25.41 -9.96 11.28
CA LEU A 119 -25.32 -10.67 10.00
C LEU A 119 -23.87 -10.93 9.55
N VAL A 120 -22.94 -10.12 10.02
CA VAL A 120 -21.51 -10.23 9.72
C VAL A 120 -20.70 -9.94 10.98
N PRO A 121 -19.40 -10.35 11.04
CA PRO A 121 -18.50 -10.02 12.16
C PRO A 121 -18.39 -8.50 12.37
N ALA A 122 -17.98 -8.11 13.58
CA ALA A 122 -17.68 -6.71 13.90
C ALA A 122 -16.67 -6.10 12.92
N VAL A 123 -16.81 -4.82 12.66
CA VAL A 123 -15.89 -4.09 11.77
C VAL A 123 -14.49 -4.10 12.37
N ASP A 124 -13.55 -4.65 11.62
CA ASP A 124 -12.13 -4.62 11.94
C ASP A 124 -11.41 -3.62 11.06
N ALA A 125 -10.62 -2.74 11.70
CA ALA A 125 -9.90 -1.68 10.99
C ALA A 125 -8.90 -2.22 9.97
N ILE A 126 -8.23 -3.34 10.31
CA ILE A 126 -7.25 -3.98 9.43
C ILE A 126 -7.96 -4.61 8.23
N GLY A 127 -9.06 -5.35 8.47
CA GLY A 127 -9.86 -5.94 7.41
C GLY A 127 -10.40 -4.89 6.43
N LEU A 128 -10.88 -3.76 6.94
CA LEU A 128 -11.34 -2.65 6.12
C LEU A 128 -10.21 -2.01 5.31
N TYR A 129 -9.03 -1.82 5.91
CA TYR A 129 -7.84 -1.33 5.23
C TYR A 129 -7.44 -2.28 4.08
N VAL A 130 -7.36 -3.58 4.35
CA VAL A 130 -7.00 -4.59 3.34
C VAL A 130 -8.02 -4.60 2.19
N ALA A 131 -9.33 -4.55 2.49
CA ALA A 131 -10.37 -4.48 1.48
C ALA A 131 -10.23 -3.23 0.59
N THR A 132 -9.95 -2.07 1.20
CA THR A 132 -9.72 -0.81 0.49
C THR A 132 -8.50 -0.90 -0.42
N MET A 133 -7.37 -1.42 0.08
CA MET A 133 -6.16 -1.59 -0.71
C MET A 133 -6.34 -2.60 -1.85
N ALA A 134 -7.05 -3.70 -1.60
CA ALA A 134 -7.36 -4.70 -2.63
C ALA A 134 -8.23 -4.11 -3.75
N ALA A 135 -9.29 -3.38 -3.41
CA ALA A 135 -10.15 -2.71 -4.40
C ALA A 135 -9.35 -1.69 -5.23
N THR A 136 -8.53 -0.87 -4.58
CA THR A 136 -7.64 0.09 -5.24
C THR A 136 -6.70 -0.63 -6.21
N ALA A 137 -6.04 -1.70 -5.77
CA ALA A 137 -5.08 -2.45 -6.58
C ALA A 137 -5.74 -3.13 -7.78
N VAL A 138 -6.91 -3.76 -7.58
CA VAL A 138 -7.65 -4.45 -8.66
C VAL A 138 -8.05 -3.46 -9.76
N VAL A 139 -8.64 -2.32 -9.39
CA VAL A 139 -9.06 -1.30 -10.38
C VAL A 139 -7.84 -0.68 -11.07
N TRP A 140 -6.79 -0.38 -10.33
CA TRP A 140 -5.53 0.13 -10.90
C TRP A 140 -4.92 -0.85 -11.91
N LEU A 141 -4.81 -2.14 -11.56
CA LEU A 141 -4.28 -3.17 -12.45
C LEU A 141 -5.16 -3.33 -13.70
N TRP A 142 -6.47 -3.38 -13.50
CA TRP A 142 -7.41 -3.44 -14.63
C TRP A 142 -7.19 -2.28 -15.59
N ARG A 143 -7.20 -1.04 -15.10
CA ARG A 143 -7.04 0.16 -15.92
C ARG A 143 -5.66 0.29 -16.55
N LYS A 144 -4.65 -0.29 -15.94
CA LYS A 144 -3.28 -0.27 -16.46
C LYS A 144 -3.08 -1.25 -17.62
N TYR A 145 -3.78 -2.39 -17.62
CA TYR A 145 -3.54 -3.48 -18.58
C TYR A 145 -4.74 -3.76 -19.52
N ALA A 146 -5.91 -3.18 -19.30
CA ALA A 146 -7.05 -3.21 -20.22
C ALA A 146 -6.98 -2.08 -21.25
#